data_101c63f3da4d26fc8075084633d23673
#
_entry.id   101c63f3da4d26fc8075084633d23673
#
_cell.length_a   1.000
_cell.length_b   1.000
_cell.length_c   1.000
_cell.angle_alpha   90.00
_cell.angle_beta   90.00
_cell.angle_gamma   90.00
#
_symmetry.space_group_name_H-M   'P 1'
#
loop_
_entity.id
_entity.type
_entity.pdbx_description
1 polymer ?
#
loop_
_entity_poly.entity_id
_entity_poly.type
_entity_poly.pdbx_seq_one_letter_code
_entity_poly.pdbx_strand_id
1 'polypeptide(L)'
;LQNAKMIREVIGEDTPFYLEAMGDTAEEMIEDAHKIRQEIKGNTMIKIPACPQGFKAIRLLKEEDILCSCTAIYDFNQALLAAEAGAYCVAVYVSRVDNSGGDGIEVVRKIKEAFVMEGIACKVSAASLKQVNYLEKAALAGADNVTVTLDLLEKMAIHPLTQKTLDTFKADWESLFGEGMRVANMTE
;
A
#
# COMPACT_ATOMS: atom_id res chain seq x y z
N LEU A 1 -8.71 18.10 3.69
CA LEU A 1 -7.98 17.81 4.93
C LEU A 1 -8.87 17.37 6.10
N GLN A 2 -10.15 17.78 6.17
CA GLN A 2 -11.05 17.40 7.26
C GLN A 2 -11.17 15.88 7.44
N ASN A 3 -11.43 15.12 6.36
CA ASN A 3 -11.50 13.66 6.41
C ASN A 3 -10.15 13.04 6.85
N ALA A 4 -9.03 13.63 6.42
CA ALA A 4 -7.71 13.14 6.83
C ALA A 4 -7.47 13.32 8.35
N LYS A 5 -7.96 14.40 8.96
CA LYS A 5 -7.93 14.59 10.41
C LYS A 5 -8.72 13.51 11.14
N MET A 6 -9.95 13.25 10.69
CA MET A 6 -10.80 12.19 11.26
C MET A 6 -10.14 10.80 11.16
N ILE A 7 -9.52 10.49 10.02
CA ILE A 7 -8.78 9.23 9.84
C ILE A 7 -7.60 9.19 10.82
N ARG A 8 -6.81 10.27 10.92
CA ARG A 8 -5.67 10.35 11.82
C ARG A 8 -6.06 10.13 13.29
N GLU A 9 -7.20 10.67 13.73
CA GLU A 9 -7.74 10.44 15.07
C GLU A 9 -8.00 8.95 15.33
N VAL A 10 -8.46 8.20 14.33
CA VAL A 10 -8.75 6.76 14.46
C VAL A 10 -7.48 5.92 14.45
N ILE A 11 -6.54 6.20 13.52
CA ILE A 11 -5.34 5.36 13.33
C ILE A 11 -4.19 5.72 14.29
N GLY A 12 -4.26 6.83 15.00
CA GLY A 12 -3.20 7.32 15.89
C GLY A 12 -2.02 7.95 15.13
N GLU A 13 -1.09 8.58 15.86
CA GLU A 13 0.01 9.35 15.27
C GLU A 13 1.15 8.47 14.72
N ASP A 14 1.36 7.28 15.27
CA ASP A 14 2.45 6.38 14.88
C ASP A 14 2.21 5.65 13.57
N THR A 15 0.94 5.44 13.20
CA THR A 15 0.57 4.73 11.98
C THR A 15 0.95 5.53 10.74
N PRO A 16 1.72 4.97 9.79
CA PRO A 16 2.04 5.64 8.53
C PRO A 16 0.78 6.06 7.78
N PHE A 17 0.68 7.33 7.41
CA PHE A 17 -0.46 7.87 6.69
C PHE A 17 0.00 8.64 5.47
N TYR A 18 -0.48 8.23 4.30
CA TYR A 18 -0.06 8.76 3.02
C TYR A 18 -1.11 9.73 2.47
N LEU A 19 -0.73 10.96 2.20
CA LEU A 19 -1.58 12.01 1.61
C LEU A 19 -0.93 12.58 0.37
N GLU A 20 -1.71 12.75 -0.70
CA GLU A 20 -1.22 13.18 -2.01
C GLU A 20 -1.23 14.71 -2.11
N ALA A 21 -0.11 15.26 -2.57
CA ALA A 21 -0.01 16.66 -3.02
C ALA A 21 -0.62 16.76 -4.43
N MET A 22 -1.39 17.82 -4.67
CA MET A 22 -2.22 17.98 -5.87
C MET A 22 -1.72 19.11 -6.80
N GLY A 23 -0.63 19.80 -6.44
CA GLY A 23 -0.06 20.86 -7.28
C GLY A 23 0.45 20.35 -8.63
N ASP A 24 0.48 21.21 -9.64
CA ASP A 24 0.98 20.91 -10.98
C ASP A 24 2.48 21.16 -11.11
N THR A 25 3.03 22.10 -10.34
CA THR A 25 4.45 22.44 -10.28
C THR A 25 5.12 21.87 -9.03
N ALA A 26 6.45 21.77 -9.05
CA ALA A 26 7.21 21.33 -7.89
C ALA A 26 6.97 22.24 -6.67
N GLU A 27 6.91 23.52 -6.89
CA GLU A 27 6.66 24.53 -5.87
C GLU A 27 5.29 24.35 -5.22
N GLU A 28 4.24 24.16 -6.00
CA GLU A 28 2.88 23.89 -5.51
C GLU A 28 2.79 22.57 -4.75
N MET A 29 3.45 21.50 -5.23
CA MET A 29 3.52 20.22 -4.52
C MET A 29 4.22 20.35 -3.17
N ILE A 30 5.25 21.19 -3.07
CA ILE A 30 5.96 21.47 -1.82
C ILE A 30 5.06 22.27 -0.86
N GLU A 31 4.35 23.27 -1.35
CA GLU A 31 3.38 24.03 -0.54
C GLU A 31 2.29 23.09 0.02
N ASP A 32 1.74 22.20 -0.82
CA ASP A 32 0.80 21.18 -0.39
C ASP A 32 1.39 20.25 0.69
N ALA A 33 2.62 19.80 0.50
CA ALA A 33 3.33 18.96 1.45
C ALA A 33 3.48 19.63 2.82
N HIS A 34 3.90 20.89 2.84
CA HIS A 34 4.00 21.68 4.06
C HIS A 34 2.64 21.86 4.74
N LYS A 35 1.59 22.19 3.97
CA LYS A 35 0.24 22.32 4.48
C LYS A 35 -0.30 21.02 5.06
N ILE A 36 -0.11 19.90 4.36
CA ILE A 36 -0.51 18.59 4.84
C ILE A 36 0.17 18.27 6.18
N ARG A 37 1.49 18.45 6.27
CA ARG A 37 2.25 18.16 7.51
C ARG A 37 1.93 19.10 8.66
N GLN A 38 1.56 20.35 8.36
CA GLN A 38 1.10 21.31 9.37
C GLN A 38 -0.24 20.87 9.99
N GLU A 39 -1.16 20.39 9.16
CA GLU A 39 -2.55 20.06 9.55
C GLU A 39 -2.70 18.62 10.07
N ILE A 40 -1.89 17.68 9.57
CA ILE A 40 -1.97 16.26 9.90
C ILE A 40 -0.67 15.86 10.60
N LYS A 41 -0.72 15.80 11.92
CA LYS A 41 0.44 15.43 12.74
C LYS A 41 0.77 13.94 12.69
N GLY A 42 1.89 13.58 13.29
CA GLY A 42 2.34 12.21 13.37
C GLY A 42 3.07 11.74 12.12
N ASN A 43 3.11 10.43 11.91
CA ASN A 43 3.83 9.77 10.82
C ASN A 43 3.09 9.95 9.49
N THR A 44 3.22 11.16 8.91
CA THR A 44 2.58 11.54 7.64
C THR A 44 3.59 11.61 6.52
N MET A 45 3.36 10.84 5.47
CA MET A 45 4.17 10.78 4.26
C MET A 45 3.43 11.44 3.09
N ILE A 46 4.18 12.15 2.26
CA ILE A 46 3.61 12.88 1.13
C ILE A 46 3.69 11.99 -0.13
N LYS A 47 2.56 11.82 -0.82
CA LYS A 47 2.54 11.17 -2.12
C LYS A 47 2.74 12.23 -3.20
N ILE A 48 3.67 11.97 -4.10
CA ILE A 48 4.04 12.86 -5.21
C ILE A 48 3.97 12.06 -6.51
N PRO A 49 3.34 12.58 -7.59
CA PRO A 49 3.23 11.86 -8.85
C PRO A 49 4.57 11.72 -9.59
N ALA A 50 4.73 10.61 -10.34
CA ALA A 50 5.91 10.31 -11.15
C ALA A 50 5.96 11.15 -12.41
N CYS A 51 6.38 12.40 -12.29
CA CYS A 51 6.56 13.35 -13.39
C CYS A 51 7.79 14.24 -13.12
N PRO A 52 8.31 14.98 -14.12
CA PRO A 52 9.50 15.81 -13.94
C PRO A 52 9.40 16.80 -12.77
N GLN A 53 8.23 17.44 -12.59
CA GLN A 53 7.99 18.35 -11.46
C GLN A 53 7.92 17.59 -10.13
N GLY A 54 7.33 16.37 -10.13
CA GLY A 54 7.28 15.52 -8.96
C GLY A 54 8.66 15.05 -8.51
N PHE A 55 9.55 14.65 -9.42
CA PHE A 55 10.93 14.28 -9.06
C PHE A 55 11.71 15.46 -8.48
N LYS A 56 11.51 16.68 -9.02
CA LYS A 56 12.06 17.92 -8.45
C LYS A 56 11.52 18.16 -7.03
N ALA A 57 10.21 18.03 -6.83
CA ALA A 57 9.57 18.19 -5.51
C ALA A 57 10.11 17.17 -4.50
N ILE A 58 10.20 15.88 -4.88
CA ILE A 58 10.76 14.83 -4.02
C ILE A 58 12.19 15.17 -3.58
N ARG A 59 13.02 15.63 -4.50
CA ARG A 59 14.41 16.01 -4.21
C ARG A 59 14.48 17.13 -3.17
N LEU A 60 13.68 18.18 -3.33
CA LEU A 60 13.67 19.33 -2.42
C LEU A 60 13.08 18.95 -1.05
N LEU A 61 11.98 18.20 -1.02
CA LEU A 61 11.37 17.71 0.23
C LEU A 61 12.29 16.76 0.99
N LYS A 62 13.12 15.98 0.29
CA LYS A 62 14.15 15.13 0.89
C LYS A 62 15.20 15.95 1.66
N GLU A 63 15.57 17.14 1.18
CA GLU A 63 16.50 18.05 1.86
C GLU A 63 15.92 18.64 3.17
N GLU A 64 14.58 18.57 3.31
CA GLU A 64 13.83 18.97 4.50
C GLU A 64 13.46 17.77 5.41
N ASP A 65 14.01 16.58 5.17
CA ASP A 65 13.68 15.32 5.87
C ASP A 65 12.19 14.94 5.79
N ILE A 66 11.50 15.35 4.71
CA ILE A 66 10.12 14.98 4.44
C ILE A 66 10.08 13.71 3.59
N LEU A 67 9.52 12.64 4.16
CA LEU A 67 9.40 11.36 3.47
C LEU A 67 8.33 11.42 2.37
N CYS A 68 8.75 11.10 1.14
CA CYS A 68 7.87 11.07 -0.03
C CYS A 68 7.67 9.65 -0.57
N SER A 69 6.44 9.33 -0.96
CA SER A 69 6.12 8.17 -1.77
C SER A 69 5.82 8.62 -3.19
N CYS A 70 6.65 8.22 -4.15
CA CYS A 70 6.39 8.50 -5.55
C CYS A 70 5.29 7.59 -6.07
N THR A 71 4.18 8.16 -6.53
CA THR A 71 2.97 7.44 -6.96
C THR A 71 2.79 7.50 -8.48
N ALA A 72 1.85 6.72 -9.00
CA ALA A 72 1.60 6.59 -10.44
C ALA A 72 2.84 6.13 -11.23
N ILE A 73 3.57 5.16 -10.68
CA ILE A 73 4.68 4.51 -11.38
C ILE A 73 4.12 3.45 -12.33
N TYR A 74 4.55 3.48 -13.58
CA TYR A 74 4.14 2.56 -14.63
C TYR A 74 5.31 1.74 -15.20
N ASP A 75 6.55 2.22 -15.04
CA ASP A 75 7.73 1.55 -15.56
C ASP A 75 8.94 1.68 -14.63
N PHE A 76 9.98 0.90 -14.98
CA PHE A 76 11.24 0.85 -14.25
C PHE A 76 11.97 2.21 -14.19
N ASN A 77 11.98 2.96 -15.30
CA ASN A 77 12.75 4.20 -15.37
C ASN A 77 12.16 5.28 -14.45
N GLN A 78 10.83 5.37 -14.37
CA GLN A 78 10.16 6.26 -13.43
C GLN A 78 10.51 5.92 -11.98
N ALA A 79 10.55 4.62 -11.63
CA ALA A 79 10.91 4.18 -10.29
C ALA A 79 12.37 4.51 -9.95
N LEU A 80 13.29 4.31 -10.89
CA LEU A 80 14.69 4.66 -10.71
C LEU A 80 14.87 6.15 -10.51
N LEU A 81 14.28 7.00 -11.35
CA LEU A 81 14.33 8.47 -11.20
C LEU A 81 13.74 8.94 -9.86
N ALA A 82 12.65 8.32 -9.41
CA ALA A 82 12.06 8.63 -8.10
C ALA A 82 13.01 8.25 -6.95
N ALA A 83 13.63 7.09 -7.01
CA ALA A 83 14.59 6.65 -6.00
C ALA A 83 15.84 7.56 -5.96
N GLU A 84 16.39 7.93 -7.12
CA GLU A 84 17.51 8.88 -7.25
C GLU A 84 17.15 10.28 -6.73
N ALA A 85 15.89 10.70 -6.92
CA ALA A 85 15.38 11.93 -6.31
C ALA A 85 15.25 11.86 -4.78
N GLY A 86 15.34 10.67 -4.20
CA GLY A 86 15.28 10.45 -2.76
C GLY A 86 13.90 10.00 -2.24
N ALA A 87 13.05 9.43 -3.09
CA ALA A 87 11.79 8.86 -2.64
C ALA A 87 12.02 7.75 -1.61
N TYR A 88 11.24 7.77 -0.52
CA TYR A 88 11.22 6.69 0.46
C TYR A 88 10.56 5.41 -0.09
N CYS A 89 9.58 5.59 -0.95
CA CYS A 89 8.81 4.49 -1.54
C CYS A 89 8.39 4.86 -2.97
N VAL A 90 8.33 3.87 -3.86
CA VAL A 90 7.72 3.96 -5.19
C VAL A 90 6.48 3.07 -5.25
N ALA A 91 5.36 3.59 -5.76
CA ALA A 91 4.09 2.88 -5.84
C ALA A 91 3.72 2.55 -7.29
N VAL A 92 3.93 1.28 -7.68
CA VAL A 92 3.63 0.77 -9.03
C VAL A 92 2.14 0.51 -9.19
N TYR A 93 1.53 1.06 -10.23
CA TYR A 93 0.11 0.89 -10.53
C TYR A 93 -0.14 -0.39 -11.36
N VAL A 94 -0.03 -1.55 -10.71
CA VAL A 94 -0.03 -2.89 -11.32
C VAL A 94 -1.17 -3.07 -12.32
N SER A 95 -2.43 -3.00 -11.90
CA SER A 95 -3.55 -3.26 -12.82
C SER A 95 -3.68 -2.23 -13.94
N ARG A 96 -3.12 -1.03 -13.78
CA ARG A 96 -3.11 -0.04 -14.85
C ARG A 96 -2.04 -0.35 -15.89
N VAL A 97 -0.89 -0.88 -15.47
CA VAL A 97 0.15 -1.40 -16.38
C VAL A 97 -0.44 -2.55 -17.20
N ASP A 98 -1.12 -3.51 -16.55
CA ASP A 98 -1.75 -4.64 -17.25
C ASP A 98 -2.80 -4.17 -18.27
N ASN A 99 -3.64 -3.21 -17.89
CA ASN A 99 -4.66 -2.63 -18.77
C ASN A 99 -4.07 -1.91 -20.00
N SER A 100 -2.81 -1.48 -19.92
CA SER A 100 -2.08 -0.89 -21.06
C SER A 100 -1.29 -1.91 -21.89
N GLY A 101 -1.45 -3.20 -21.60
CA GLY A 101 -0.80 -4.29 -22.34
C GLY A 101 0.59 -4.68 -21.80
N GLY A 102 0.96 -4.18 -20.62
CA GLY A 102 2.19 -4.58 -19.91
C GLY A 102 1.95 -5.71 -18.91
N ASP A 103 2.95 -5.94 -18.05
CA ASP A 103 2.88 -6.83 -16.88
C ASP A 103 3.32 -6.04 -15.65
N GLY A 104 2.36 -5.60 -14.84
CA GLY A 104 2.61 -4.76 -13.68
C GLY A 104 3.34 -5.49 -12.56
N ILE A 105 3.16 -6.79 -12.41
CA ILE A 105 3.89 -7.61 -11.44
C ILE A 105 5.36 -7.75 -11.87
N GLU A 106 5.59 -7.93 -13.15
CA GLU A 106 6.95 -7.98 -13.69
C GLU A 106 7.69 -6.64 -13.51
N VAL A 107 6.99 -5.50 -13.63
CA VAL A 107 7.54 -4.18 -13.32
C VAL A 107 7.96 -4.12 -11.85
N VAL A 108 7.10 -4.54 -10.91
CA VAL A 108 7.42 -4.60 -9.46
C VAL A 108 8.68 -5.44 -9.23
N ARG A 109 8.75 -6.64 -9.82
CA ARG A 109 9.85 -7.57 -9.66
C ARG A 109 11.18 -6.96 -10.14
N LYS A 110 11.20 -6.39 -11.35
CA LYS A 110 12.40 -5.76 -11.93
C LYS A 110 12.92 -4.60 -11.10
N ILE A 111 12.02 -3.75 -10.62
CA ILE A 111 12.38 -2.62 -9.76
C ILE A 111 13.00 -3.15 -8.46
N LYS A 112 12.34 -4.12 -7.82
CA LYS A 112 12.83 -4.67 -6.54
C LYS A 112 14.18 -5.36 -6.68
N GLU A 113 14.36 -6.19 -7.71
CA GLU A 113 15.63 -6.85 -8.00
C GLU A 113 16.77 -5.85 -8.20
N ALA A 114 16.53 -4.80 -9.00
CA ALA A 114 17.53 -3.76 -9.24
C ALA A 114 17.85 -2.98 -7.96
N PHE A 115 16.83 -2.59 -7.18
CA PHE A 115 17.06 -1.85 -5.93
C PHE A 115 17.85 -2.67 -4.91
N VAL A 116 17.58 -3.97 -4.82
CA VAL A 116 18.39 -4.86 -3.96
C VAL A 116 19.83 -4.99 -4.48
N MET A 117 20.01 -5.15 -5.79
CA MET A 117 21.31 -5.32 -6.43
C MET A 117 22.21 -4.09 -6.26
N GLU A 118 21.63 -2.90 -6.39
CA GLU A 118 22.33 -1.61 -6.29
C GLU A 118 22.35 -1.04 -4.86
N GLY A 119 21.75 -1.74 -3.88
CA GLY A 119 21.68 -1.25 -2.50
C GLY A 119 20.82 -0.01 -2.31
N ILE A 120 19.83 0.21 -3.19
CA ILE A 120 18.91 1.35 -3.13
C ILE A 120 17.88 1.10 -2.02
N ALA A 121 17.86 1.97 -1.01
CA ALA A 121 17.00 1.82 0.17
C ALA A 121 15.52 2.18 -0.07
N CYS A 122 15.12 2.57 -1.28
CA CYS A 122 13.74 2.91 -1.62
C CYS A 122 12.84 1.67 -1.58
N LYS A 123 11.70 1.75 -0.90
CA LYS A 123 10.70 0.68 -0.83
C LYS A 123 9.90 0.57 -2.12
N VAL A 124 9.46 -0.64 -2.45
CA VAL A 124 8.60 -0.90 -3.62
C VAL A 124 7.22 -1.34 -3.15
N SER A 125 6.21 -0.56 -3.48
CA SER A 125 4.80 -0.82 -3.20
C SER A 125 4.08 -1.26 -4.46
N ALA A 126 3.32 -2.36 -4.39
CA ALA A 126 2.37 -2.72 -5.43
C ALA A 126 0.99 -2.09 -5.11
N ALA A 127 0.53 -1.22 -5.99
CA ALA A 127 -0.71 -0.46 -5.83
C ALA A 127 -1.69 -0.70 -6.99
N SER A 128 -2.91 -0.20 -6.84
CA SER A 128 -3.97 -0.37 -7.85
C SER A 128 -4.30 -1.84 -8.14
N LEU A 129 -4.23 -2.70 -7.13
CA LEU A 129 -4.58 -4.12 -7.22
C LEU A 129 -6.11 -4.27 -7.27
N LYS A 130 -6.60 -5.16 -8.16
CA LYS A 130 -8.04 -5.37 -8.39
C LYS A 130 -8.52 -6.79 -8.09
N GLN A 131 -7.61 -7.71 -7.83
CA GLN A 131 -7.90 -9.12 -7.58
C GLN A 131 -7.03 -9.65 -6.44
N VAL A 132 -7.54 -10.60 -5.66
CA VAL A 132 -6.84 -11.18 -4.51
C VAL A 132 -5.54 -11.87 -4.91
N ASN A 133 -5.51 -12.55 -6.05
CA ASN A 133 -4.32 -13.25 -6.54
C ASN A 133 -3.13 -12.32 -6.87
N TYR A 134 -3.37 -11.02 -7.04
CA TYR A 134 -2.28 -10.06 -7.21
C TYR A 134 -1.47 -9.85 -5.93
N LEU A 135 -2.05 -10.07 -4.76
CA LEU A 135 -1.34 -9.92 -3.49
C LEU A 135 -0.23 -10.97 -3.34
N GLU A 136 -0.56 -12.23 -3.62
CA GLU A 136 0.44 -13.30 -3.64
C GLU A 136 1.53 -13.02 -4.68
N LYS A 137 1.13 -12.66 -5.90
CA LYS A 137 2.08 -12.32 -6.97
C LYS A 137 2.99 -11.14 -6.60
N ALA A 138 2.44 -10.08 -5.99
CA ALA A 138 3.21 -8.93 -5.55
C ALA A 138 4.19 -9.30 -4.42
N ALA A 139 3.77 -10.13 -3.47
CA ALA A 139 4.65 -10.63 -2.41
C ALA A 139 5.79 -11.47 -2.98
N LEU A 140 5.50 -12.39 -3.91
CA LEU A 140 6.51 -13.21 -4.59
C LEU A 140 7.44 -12.40 -5.51
N ALA A 141 6.96 -11.26 -6.04
CA ALA A 141 7.78 -10.30 -6.78
C ALA A 141 8.66 -9.43 -5.86
N GLY A 142 8.56 -9.59 -4.54
CA GLY A 142 9.37 -8.88 -3.55
C GLY A 142 8.87 -7.50 -3.18
N ALA A 143 7.60 -7.17 -3.43
CA ALA A 143 7.02 -5.90 -2.97
C ALA A 143 7.15 -5.76 -1.44
N ASP A 144 7.61 -4.60 -0.96
CA ASP A 144 7.73 -4.34 0.48
C ASP A 144 6.37 -4.12 1.15
N ASN A 145 5.39 -3.66 0.40
CA ASN A 145 4.00 -3.51 0.84
C ASN A 145 3.04 -3.47 -0.36
N VAL A 146 1.74 -3.56 -0.07
CA VAL A 146 0.66 -3.47 -1.05
C VAL A 146 -0.38 -2.44 -0.62
N THR A 147 -1.00 -1.78 -1.58
CA THR A 147 -2.16 -0.91 -1.35
C THR A 147 -3.42 -1.59 -1.88
N VAL A 148 -4.36 -1.86 -1.01
CA VAL A 148 -5.62 -2.54 -1.32
C VAL A 148 -6.83 -1.71 -0.89
N THR A 149 -7.97 -1.94 -1.54
CA THR A 149 -9.26 -1.40 -1.11
C THR A 149 -9.86 -2.27 0.00
N LEU A 150 -10.81 -1.73 0.77
CA LEU A 150 -11.45 -2.48 1.86
C LEU A 150 -12.12 -3.76 1.34
N ASP A 151 -12.84 -3.69 0.22
CA ASP A 151 -13.49 -4.85 -0.39
C ASP A 151 -12.50 -5.96 -0.79
N LEU A 152 -11.30 -5.58 -1.22
CA LEU A 152 -10.26 -6.56 -1.52
C LEU A 152 -9.68 -7.19 -0.25
N LEU A 153 -9.49 -6.38 0.79
CA LEU A 153 -9.04 -6.86 2.11
C LEU A 153 -10.04 -7.85 2.72
N GLU A 154 -11.35 -7.54 2.66
CA GLU A 154 -12.41 -8.43 3.12
C GLU A 154 -12.40 -9.77 2.35
N LYS A 155 -12.25 -9.72 1.02
CA LYS A 155 -12.15 -10.93 0.18
C LYS A 155 -10.94 -11.80 0.52
N MET A 156 -9.83 -11.23 0.99
CA MET A 156 -8.66 -12.00 1.43
C MET A 156 -8.95 -12.87 2.66
N ALA A 157 -9.84 -12.43 3.52
CA ALA A 157 -10.20 -13.15 4.76
C ALA A 157 -11.19 -14.27 4.53
N ILE A 158 -11.82 -14.35 3.35
CA ILE A 158 -12.92 -15.28 3.07
C ILE A 158 -12.47 -16.34 2.06
N HIS A 159 -12.61 -17.61 2.42
CA HIS A 159 -12.42 -18.72 1.49
C HIS A 159 -13.61 -19.70 1.59
N PRO A 160 -14.27 -20.05 0.46
CA PRO A 160 -15.46 -20.91 0.48
C PRO A 160 -15.21 -22.28 1.12
N LEU A 161 -14.04 -22.86 0.92
CA LEU A 161 -13.69 -24.15 1.53
C LEU A 161 -13.47 -24.03 3.03
N THR A 162 -12.98 -22.92 3.54
CA THR A 162 -12.87 -22.68 4.99
C THR A 162 -14.27 -22.67 5.62
N GLN A 163 -15.21 -21.92 5.02
CA GLN A 163 -16.58 -21.90 5.53
C GLN A 163 -17.20 -23.30 5.55
N LYS A 164 -17.09 -24.05 4.46
CA LYS A 164 -17.57 -25.43 4.40
C LYS A 164 -16.94 -26.32 5.48
N THR A 165 -15.65 -26.16 5.73
CA THR A 165 -14.95 -26.92 6.79
C THR A 165 -15.46 -26.54 8.17
N LEU A 166 -15.68 -25.26 8.43
CA LEU A 166 -16.23 -24.78 9.71
C LEU A 166 -17.65 -25.31 9.94
N ASP A 167 -18.49 -25.34 8.91
CA ASP A 167 -19.84 -25.91 8.98
C ASP A 167 -19.80 -27.42 9.33
N THR A 168 -18.86 -28.15 8.73
CA THR A 168 -18.61 -29.57 9.05
C THR A 168 -18.16 -29.74 10.50
N PHE A 169 -17.16 -28.98 10.95
CA PHE A 169 -16.68 -29.03 12.33
C PHE A 169 -17.80 -28.75 13.33
N LYS A 170 -18.62 -27.75 13.03
CA LYS A 170 -19.76 -27.43 13.88
C LYS A 170 -20.77 -28.57 13.94
N ALA A 171 -21.12 -29.16 12.79
CA ALA A 171 -22.06 -30.31 12.75
C ALA A 171 -21.51 -31.52 13.51
N ASP A 172 -20.25 -31.87 13.34
CA ASP A 172 -19.58 -32.94 14.06
C ASP A 172 -19.60 -32.69 15.58
N TRP A 173 -19.27 -31.48 16.00
CA TRP A 173 -19.31 -31.08 17.40
C TRP A 173 -20.71 -31.17 17.99
N GLU A 174 -21.72 -30.63 17.34
CA GLU A 174 -23.11 -30.65 17.79
C GLU A 174 -23.71 -32.09 17.83
N SER A 175 -23.24 -32.98 16.95
CA SER A 175 -23.63 -34.38 16.98
C SER A 175 -23.17 -35.13 18.24
N LEU A 176 -22.05 -34.72 18.83
CA LEU A 176 -21.47 -35.33 20.03
C LEU A 176 -21.95 -34.66 21.31
N PHE A 177 -22.11 -33.36 21.33
CA PHE A 177 -22.32 -32.56 22.54
C PHE A 177 -23.69 -31.86 22.60
N GLY A 178 -24.45 -31.88 21.52
CA GLY A 178 -25.75 -31.24 21.41
C GLY A 178 -25.71 -29.88 20.71
N GLU A 179 -26.86 -29.49 20.16
CA GLU A 179 -27.03 -28.25 19.41
C GLU A 179 -26.70 -27.00 20.27
N GLY A 180 -25.96 -26.10 19.73
CA GLY A 180 -25.55 -24.85 20.38
C GLY A 180 -24.49 -24.98 21.48
N MET A 181 -24.01 -26.21 21.73
CA MET A 181 -22.93 -26.42 22.70
C MET A 181 -21.60 -25.84 22.22
N ARG A 182 -20.90 -25.22 23.14
CA ARG A 182 -19.54 -24.66 22.94
C ARG A 182 -18.70 -25.08 24.16
N VAL A 183 -17.36 -25.07 23.97
CA VAL A 183 -16.43 -25.39 25.07
C VAL A 183 -16.72 -24.56 26.33
N ALA A 184 -17.09 -23.29 26.16
CA ALA A 184 -17.41 -22.39 27.28
C ALA A 184 -18.69 -22.78 28.07
N ASN A 185 -19.55 -23.63 27.48
CA ASN A 185 -20.81 -24.04 28.10
C ASN A 185 -20.73 -25.48 28.68
N MET A 186 -19.58 -26.17 28.53
CA MET A 186 -19.41 -27.51 29.08
C MET A 186 -19.20 -27.39 30.60
N THR A 187 -19.99 -28.15 31.36
CA THR A 187 -19.78 -28.37 32.81
C THR A 187 -18.96 -29.64 32.99
N GLU A 188 -18.02 -29.64 33.91
CA GLU A 188 -17.24 -30.80 34.30
C GLU A 188 -18.12 -31.95 34.77
#